data_5228b0406180f0c34558a2ca7d0fed05
#
_entry.id   5228b0406180f0c34558a2ca7d0fed05
#
_cell.length_a   1.000
_cell.length_b   1.000
_cell.length_c   1.000
_cell.angle_alpha   90.00
_cell.angle_beta   90.00
_cell.angle_gamma   90.00
#
_symmetry.space_group_name_H-M   'P 1'
#
loop_
_entity.id
_entity.type
_entity.pdbx_description
1 polymer ?
#
loop_
_entity_poly.entity_id
_entity_poly.type
_entity_poly.pdbx_seq_one_letter_code
_entity_poly.pdbx_strand_id
1 'polypeptide(L)'
;VAELISRNGERCEIQSYLDCIYDFERIVGRIETGSVSPRDFTSLRESLQVLPQIKNLLKEFSGLSLSSINNRIDNHADIYDLLNRAIAEQPALTLKDGRVIRDGYNEELDELRSLATNSEVWLQKLEDKAREETGLKLKTKYNKVFGYFFEVSKSQIDKVPAYFIRKQTTVNAERYITPELKELED
;
A
#
# COMPACT_ATOMS: atom_id res chain seq x y z
N VAL A 1 -5.66 39.72 18.54
CA VAL A 1 -4.66 39.27 19.53
C VAL A 1 -5.27 39.24 20.92
N ALA A 2 -5.86 40.33 21.41
CA ALA A 2 -6.44 40.38 22.77
C ALA A 2 -7.46 39.27 23.02
N GLU A 3 -8.37 39.00 22.06
CA GLU A 3 -9.36 37.93 22.14
C GLU A 3 -8.75 36.52 22.24
N LEU A 4 -7.65 36.24 21.51
CA LEU A 4 -6.90 34.99 21.63
C LEU A 4 -6.18 34.84 22.97
N ILE A 5 -5.80 35.96 23.58
CA ILE A 5 -5.18 35.93 24.93
C ILE A 5 -6.24 35.65 25.99
N SER A 6 -7.43 36.26 25.88
CA SER A 6 -8.51 36.07 26.85
C SER A 6 -9.15 34.67 26.75
N ARG A 7 -9.11 34.03 25.60
CA ARG A 7 -9.63 32.68 25.34
C ARG A 7 -8.49 31.67 25.19
N ASN A 8 -7.76 31.46 26.28
CA ASN A 8 -6.57 30.61 26.27
C ASN A 8 -6.87 29.13 25.94
N GLY A 9 -8.03 28.61 26.39
CA GLY A 9 -8.44 27.23 26.13
C GLY A 9 -8.61 26.98 24.62
N GLU A 10 -9.42 27.75 23.97
CA GLU A 10 -9.72 27.65 22.54
C GLU A 10 -8.47 27.94 21.70
N ARG A 11 -7.63 28.85 22.13
CA ARG A 11 -6.33 29.10 21.48
C ARG A 11 -5.43 27.85 21.50
N CYS A 12 -5.28 27.21 22.67
CA CYS A 12 -4.48 25.99 22.80
C CYS A 12 -5.06 24.84 21.97
N GLU A 13 -6.39 24.75 21.89
CA GLU A 13 -7.06 23.75 21.08
C GLU A 13 -6.83 23.98 19.59
N ILE A 14 -6.97 25.23 19.11
CA ILE A 14 -6.63 25.59 17.73
C ILE A 14 -5.16 25.24 17.45
N GLN A 15 -4.24 25.55 18.36
CA GLN A 15 -2.82 25.23 18.19
C GLN A 15 -2.60 23.73 18.04
N SER A 16 -3.25 22.92 18.85
CA SER A 16 -3.13 21.44 18.76
C SER A 16 -3.62 20.91 17.42
N TYR A 17 -4.68 21.46 16.83
CA TYR A 17 -5.12 21.09 15.50
C TYR A 17 -4.19 21.60 14.40
N LEU A 18 -3.60 22.79 14.55
CA LEU A 18 -2.64 23.32 13.60
C LEU A 18 -1.34 22.46 13.57
N ASP A 19 -0.95 21.90 14.70
CA ASP A 19 0.20 20.97 14.78
C ASP A 19 -0.03 19.66 14.01
N CYS A 20 -1.30 19.33 13.71
CA CYS A 20 -1.67 18.18 12.89
C CYS A 20 -1.70 18.48 11.39
N ILE A 21 -1.51 19.74 10.97
CA ILE A 21 -1.55 20.13 9.57
C ILE A 21 -0.16 20.03 8.96
N TYR A 22 -0.07 19.23 7.91
CA TYR A 22 1.14 19.10 7.11
C TYR A 22 1.23 20.23 6.07
N ASP A 23 2.38 20.38 5.46
CA ASP A 23 2.69 21.37 4.44
C ASP A 23 1.91 21.10 3.14
N PHE A 24 0.74 21.73 3.00
CA PHE A 24 -0.13 21.60 1.83
C PHE A 24 0.56 22.02 0.53
N GLU A 25 1.30 23.14 0.52
CA GLU A 25 1.96 23.65 -0.69
C GLU A 25 2.94 22.62 -1.23
N ARG A 26 3.73 22.01 -0.34
CA ARG A 26 4.68 20.99 -0.72
C ARG A 26 3.99 19.72 -1.23
N ILE A 27 2.89 19.31 -0.62
CA ILE A 27 2.14 18.11 -1.06
C ILE A 27 1.53 18.37 -2.44
N VAL A 28 0.86 19.52 -2.65
CA VAL A 28 0.27 19.89 -3.93
C VAL A 28 1.35 20.00 -5.02
N GLY A 29 2.49 20.62 -4.74
CA GLY A 29 3.60 20.69 -5.69
C GLY A 29 4.14 19.31 -6.09
N ARG A 30 4.14 18.34 -5.18
CA ARG A 30 4.50 16.95 -5.51
C ARG A 30 3.45 16.24 -6.35
N ILE A 31 2.17 16.54 -6.13
CA ILE A 31 1.08 16.02 -6.96
C ILE A 31 1.23 16.55 -8.39
N GLU A 32 1.46 17.84 -8.57
CA GLU A 32 1.66 18.48 -9.88
C GLU A 32 2.85 17.90 -10.65
N THR A 33 3.95 17.61 -9.94
CA THR A 33 5.16 17.04 -10.56
C THR A 33 5.14 15.53 -10.69
N GLY A 34 4.08 14.83 -10.23
CA GLY A 34 4.00 13.38 -10.23
C GLY A 34 4.99 12.69 -9.27
N SER A 35 5.59 13.42 -8.34
CA SER A 35 6.55 12.90 -7.35
C SER A 35 5.92 12.60 -5.98
N VAL A 36 4.60 12.66 -5.90
CA VAL A 36 3.81 12.39 -4.69
C VAL A 36 3.97 10.93 -4.25
N SER A 37 4.12 10.72 -2.95
CA SER A 37 4.16 9.39 -2.35
C SER A 37 2.81 9.01 -1.73
N PRO A 38 2.54 7.72 -1.49
CA PRO A 38 1.34 7.30 -0.77
C PRO A 38 1.17 7.95 0.61
N ARG A 39 2.26 8.23 1.29
CA ARG A 39 2.26 8.93 2.59
C ARG A 39 1.84 10.40 2.49
N ASP A 40 2.17 11.07 1.40
CA ASP A 40 1.73 12.46 1.19
C ASP A 40 0.19 12.54 1.14
N PHE A 41 -0.48 11.55 0.55
CA PHE A 41 -1.95 11.46 0.56
C PHE A 41 -2.53 11.19 1.96
N THR A 42 -1.87 10.38 2.78
CA THR A 42 -2.26 10.19 4.19
C THR A 42 -2.13 11.49 4.97
N SER A 43 -0.99 12.18 4.82
CA SER A 43 -0.74 13.47 5.46
C SER A 43 -1.76 14.54 5.02
N LEU A 44 -2.14 14.54 3.74
CA LEU A 44 -3.20 15.43 3.23
C LEU A 44 -4.55 15.09 3.86
N ARG A 45 -4.92 13.80 3.92
CA ARG A 45 -6.17 13.34 4.55
C ARG A 45 -6.23 13.75 6.02
N GLU A 46 -5.18 13.52 6.80
CA GLU A 46 -5.08 13.89 8.21
C GLU A 46 -5.21 15.40 8.42
N SER A 47 -4.58 16.19 7.56
CA SER A 47 -4.68 17.65 7.59
C SER A 47 -6.10 18.15 7.27
N LEU A 48 -6.77 17.56 6.27
CA LEU A 48 -8.14 17.91 5.92
C LEU A 48 -9.12 17.52 7.01
N GLN A 49 -8.87 16.44 7.75
CA GLN A 49 -9.73 15.95 8.81
C GLN A 49 -9.92 16.97 9.94
N VAL A 50 -8.92 17.79 10.23
CA VAL A 50 -8.95 18.74 11.34
C VAL A 50 -9.48 20.12 10.94
N LEU A 51 -9.67 20.43 9.65
CA LEU A 51 -10.16 21.73 9.20
C LEU A 51 -11.56 22.08 9.73
N PRO A 52 -12.56 21.17 9.77
CA PRO A 52 -13.86 21.46 10.35
C PRO A 52 -13.80 21.87 11.83
N GLN A 53 -12.90 21.25 12.61
CA GLN A 53 -12.71 21.55 14.04
C GLN A 53 -12.13 22.94 14.23
N ILE A 54 -11.08 23.29 13.47
CA ILE A 54 -10.49 24.64 13.45
C ILE A 54 -11.56 25.67 13.08
N LYS A 55 -12.30 25.39 12.02
CA LYS A 55 -13.36 26.28 11.53
C LYS A 55 -14.47 26.51 12.55
N ASN A 56 -14.86 25.46 13.30
CA ASN A 56 -15.85 25.57 14.35
C ASN A 56 -15.34 26.39 15.55
N LEU A 57 -14.09 26.18 15.97
CA LEU A 57 -13.47 27.00 17.02
C LEU A 57 -13.35 28.45 16.62
N LEU A 58 -12.99 28.75 15.37
CA LEU A 58 -12.89 30.12 14.88
C LEU A 58 -14.21 30.89 14.87
N LYS A 59 -15.37 30.20 14.85
CA LYS A 59 -16.70 30.85 14.96
C LYS A 59 -16.94 31.49 16.34
N GLU A 60 -16.25 31.01 17.36
CA GLU A 60 -16.36 31.51 18.72
C GLU A 60 -15.67 32.88 18.89
N PHE A 61 -14.89 33.31 17.89
CA PHE A 61 -14.17 34.57 17.92
C PHE A 61 -14.92 35.64 17.09
N SER A 62 -15.05 36.84 17.65
CA SER A 62 -15.75 37.97 17.04
C SER A 62 -14.83 38.94 16.26
N GLY A 63 -13.51 38.79 16.43
CA GLY A 63 -12.53 39.64 15.79
C GLY A 63 -12.56 39.53 14.27
N LEU A 64 -12.60 40.68 13.57
CA LEU A 64 -12.73 40.79 12.11
C LEU A 64 -11.69 39.91 11.37
N SER A 65 -10.46 39.90 11.83
CA SER A 65 -9.38 39.10 11.21
C SER A 65 -9.65 37.61 11.29
N LEU A 66 -10.09 37.10 12.45
CA LEU A 66 -10.37 35.66 12.67
C LEU A 66 -11.64 35.25 11.91
N SER A 67 -12.66 36.10 11.90
CA SER A 67 -13.87 35.89 11.10
C SER A 67 -13.56 35.84 9.60
N SER A 68 -12.69 36.73 9.11
CA SER A 68 -12.23 36.71 7.72
C SER A 68 -11.50 35.46 7.36
N ILE A 69 -10.59 34.97 8.25
CA ILE A 69 -9.89 33.68 8.05
C ILE A 69 -10.89 32.55 8.01
N ASN A 70 -11.82 32.49 8.99
CA ASN A 70 -12.84 31.44 9.05
C ASN A 70 -13.68 31.35 7.77
N ASN A 71 -14.06 32.49 7.21
CA ASN A 71 -14.85 32.54 5.98
C ASN A 71 -14.07 32.08 4.73
N ARG A 72 -12.75 32.12 4.76
CA ARG A 72 -11.87 31.70 3.65
C ARG A 72 -11.47 30.23 3.73
N ILE A 73 -11.57 29.60 4.91
CA ILE A 73 -11.25 28.17 5.05
C ILE A 73 -12.37 27.37 4.37
N ASP A 74 -11.99 26.56 3.39
CA ASP A 74 -12.82 25.49 2.87
C ASP A 74 -12.42 24.17 3.54
N ASN A 75 -13.40 23.33 3.85
CA ASN A 75 -13.16 22.03 4.47
C ASN A 75 -12.69 20.97 3.48
N HIS A 76 -12.87 21.22 2.17
CA HIS A 76 -12.56 20.25 1.10
C HIS A 76 -13.04 18.83 1.41
N ALA A 77 -14.31 18.74 1.84
CA ALA A 77 -14.90 17.48 2.29
C ALA A 77 -14.92 16.42 1.18
N ASP A 78 -15.10 16.83 -0.06
CA ASP A 78 -15.04 15.97 -1.24
C ASP A 78 -13.66 15.30 -1.42
N ILE A 79 -12.58 16.06 -1.24
CA ILE A 79 -11.21 15.55 -1.32
C ILE A 79 -10.92 14.64 -0.12
N TYR A 80 -11.33 15.05 1.10
CA TYR A 80 -11.20 14.22 2.28
C TYR A 80 -11.89 12.87 2.09
N ASP A 81 -13.15 12.88 1.64
CA ASP A 81 -13.94 11.67 1.43
C ASP A 81 -13.32 10.77 0.34
N LEU A 82 -12.81 11.36 -0.74
CA LEU A 82 -12.10 10.62 -1.77
C LEU A 82 -10.87 9.92 -1.20
N LEU A 83 -10.01 10.65 -0.51
CA LEU A 83 -8.80 10.09 0.10
C LEU A 83 -9.11 9.03 1.15
N ASN A 84 -10.14 9.25 1.96
CA ASN A 84 -10.55 8.33 3.01
C ASN A 84 -11.09 7.01 2.45
N ARG A 85 -11.77 7.04 1.30
CA ARG A 85 -12.28 5.84 0.63
C ARG A 85 -11.20 5.13 -0.18
N ALA A 86 -10.34 5.90 -0.86
CA ALA A 86 -9.40 5.34 -1.84
C ALA A 86 -8.08 4.87 -1.22
N ILE A 87 -7.54 5.61 -0.25
CA ILE A 87 -6.21 5.35 0.30
C ILE A 87 -6.30 4.47 1.54
N ALA A 88 -5.46 3.45 1.61
CA ALA A 88 -5.34 2.59 2.78
C ALA A 88 -5.00 3.41 4.03
N GLU A 89 -5.31 2.90 5.21
CA GLU A 89 -5.05 3.59 6.48
C GLU A 89 -3.54 3.72 6.73
N GLN A 90 -2.81 2.65 6.43
CA GLN A 90 -1.35 2.60 6.46
C GLN A 90 -0.84 2.12 5.10
N PRO A 91 -0.74 3.02 4.12
CA PRO A 91 -0.31 2.63 2.78
C PRO A 91 1.17 2.25 2.77
N ALA A 92 1.55 1.40 1.82
CA ALA A 92 2.95 1.10 1.56
C ALA A 92 3.75 2.36 1.21
N LEU A 93 5.08 2.29 1.36
CA LEU A 93 5.97 3.42 1.10
C LEU A 93 5.99 3.82 -0.37
N THR A 94 5.92 2.84 -1.26
CA THR A 94 5.93 3.05 -2.70
C THR A 94 4.77 2.32 -3.38
N LEU A 95 4.41 2.77 -4.58
CA LEU A 95 3.40 2.10 -5.41
C LEU A 95 3.78 0.66 -5.77
N LYS A 96 5.10 0.37 -5.86
CA LYS A 96 5.61 -0.96 -6.21
C LYS A 96 5.38 -1.99 -5.10
N ASP A 97 5.31 -1.54 -3.86
CA ASP A 97 5.09 -2.42 -2.70
C ASP A 97 3.62 -2.86 -2.58
N GLY A 98 2.73 -2.31 -3.41
CA GLY A 98 1.29 -2.58 -3.36
C GLY A 98 0.59 -1.97 -2.15
N ARG A 99 -0.66 -2.39 -1.90
CA ARG A 99 -1.47 -2.01 -0.72
C ARG A 99 -1.58 -0.50 -0.44
N VAL A 100 -1.59 0.30 -1.52
CA VAL A 100 -1.80 1.76 -1.44
C VAL A 100 -3.28 2.08 -1.48
N ILE A 101 -4.01 1.43 -2.38
CA ILE A 101 -5.46 1.58 -2.49
C ILE A 101 -6.14 0.67 -1.47
N ARG A 102 -7.18 1.19 -0.82
CA ARG A 102 -7.99 0.47 0.16
C ARG A 102 -8.76 -0.68 -0.51
N ASP A 103 -8.87 -1.80 0.20
CA ASP A 103 -9.71 -2.92 -0.26
C ASP A 103 -11.19 -2.46 -0.28
N GLY A 104 -11.92 -2.87 -1.31
CA GLY A 104 -13.31 -2.46 -1.54
C GLY A 104 -13.47 -1.12 -2.26
N TYR A 105 -12.38 -0.42 -2.61
CA TYR A 105 -12.45 0.81 -3.37
C TYR A 105 -12.64 0.59 -4.88
N ASN A 106 -11.99 -0.44 -5.42
CA ASN A 106 -12.07 -0.80 -6.83
C ASN A 106 -12.20 -2.32 -6.97
N GLU A 107 -13.33 -2.76 -7.49
CA GLU A 107 -13.70 -4.18 -7.59
C GLU A 107 -12.71 -4.97 -8.48
N GLU A 108 -12.31 -4.40 -9.62
CA GLU A 108 -11.33 -5.03 -10.53
C GLU A 108 -9.98 -5.25 -9.85
N LEU A 109 -9.52 -4.25 -9.07
CA LEU A 109 -8.29 -4.37 -8.31
C LEU A 109 -8.36 -5.44 -7.23
N ASP A 110 -9.50 -5.56 -6.57
CA ASP A 110 -9.72 -6.57 -5.52
C ASP A 110 -9.79 -7.98 -6.12
N GLU A 111 -10.40 -8.14 -7.29
CA GLU A 111 -10.37 -9.39 -8.05
C GLU A 111 -8.94 -9.79 -8.43
N LEU A 112 -8.16 -8.86 -8.99
CA LEU A 112 -6.75 -9.10 -9.35
C LEU A 112 -5.89 -9.48 -8.13
N ARG A 113 -6.12 -8.83 -6.98
CA ARG A 113 -5.44 -9.17 -5.72
C ARG A 113 -5.82 -10.57 -5.24
N SER A 114 -7.09 -10.92 -5.33
CA SER A 114 -7.59 -12.24 -4.97
C SER A 114 -6.95 -13.33 -5.82
N LEU A 115 -6.88 -13.12 -7.13
CA LEU A 115 -6.23 -14.05 -8.06
C LEU A 115 -4.73 -14.20 -7.74
N ALA A 116 -4.03 -13.09 -7.52
CA ALA A 116 -2.61 -13.12 -7.14
C ALA A 116 -2.37 -13.89 -5.83
N THR A 117 -3.18 -13.63 -4.80
CA THR A 117 -3.07 -14.30 -3.50
C THR A 117 -3.38 -15.80 -3.62
N ASN A 118 -4.42 -16.15 -4.40
CA ASN A 118 -4.76 -17.55 -4.63
C ASN A 118 -3.63 -18.31 -5.35
N SER A 119 -3.00 -17.68 -6.33
CA SER A 119 -1.85 -18.25 -7.04
C SER A 119 -0.67 -18.49 -6.11
N GLU A 120 -0.35 -17.55 -5.20
CA GLU A 120 0.72 -17.73 -4.20
C GLU A 120 0.42 -18.88 -3.24
N VAL A 121 -0.82 -18.96 -2.74
CA VAL A 121 -1.25 -20.06 -1.85
C VAL A 121 -1.17 -21.41 -2.56
N TRP A 122 -1.56 -21.45 -3.82
CA TRP A 122 -1.49 -22.67 -4.63
C TRP A 122 -0.05 -23.10 -4.89
N LEU A 123 0.85 -22.17 -5.25
CA LEU A 123 2.28 -22.43 -5.41
C LEU A 123 2.91 -22.98 -4.14
N GLN A 124 2.56 -22.42 -2.98
CA GLN A 124 3.04 -22.90 -1.69
C GLN A 124 2.58 -24.34 -1.42
N LYS A 125 1.31 -24.65 -1.67
CA LYS A 125 0.78 -26.01 -1.53
C LYS A 125 1.47 -27.00 -2.45
N LEU A 126 1.77 -26.60 -3.69
CA LEU A 126 2.49 -27.42 -4.66
C LEU A 126 3.94 -27.68 -4.21
N GLU A 127 4.60 -26.65 -3.69
CA GLU A 127 5.95 -26.76 -3.13
C GLU A 127 5.97 -27.72 -1.93
N ASP A 128 5.03 -27.58 -1.00
CA ASP A 128 4.93 -28.42 0.19
C ASP A 128 4.62 -29.88 -0.20
N LYS A 129 3.66 -30.10 -1.12
CA LYS A 129 3.35 -31.42 -1.67
C LYS A 129 4.57 -32.06 -2.31
N ALA A 130 5.28 -31.35 -3.17
CA ALA A 130 6.47 -31.85 -3.84
C ALA A 130 7.60 -32.17 -2.84
N ARG A 131 7.73 -31.40 -1.76
CA ARG A 131 8.68 -31.67 -0.67
C ARG A 131 8.31 -32.94 0.10
N GLU A 132 7.04 -33.13 0.42
CA GLU A 132 6.55 -34.32 1.14
C GLU A 132 6.74 -35.60 0.32
N GLU A 133 6.37 -35.56 -0.96
CA GLU A 133 6.45 -36.72 -1.85
C GLU A 133 7.90 -37.14 -2.18
N THR A 134 8.78 -36.14 -2.33
CA THR A 134 10.14 -36.40 -2.83
C THR A 134 11.21 -36.37 -1.74
N GLY A 135 10.94 -35.75 -0.59
CA GLY A 135 11.94 -35.45 0.44
C GLY A 135 13.02 -34.45 0.02
N LEU A 136 12.80 -33.75 -1.11
CA LEU A 136 13.74 -32.77 -1.64
C LEU A 136 13.58 -31.41 -0.93
N LYS A 137 14.70 -30.71 -0.71
CA LYS A 137 14.69 -29.30 -0.33
C LYS A 137 14.62 -28.45 -1.60
N LEU A 138 13.44 -28.31 -2.15
CA LEU A 138 13.18 -27.48 -3.32
C LEU A 138 12.55 -26.13 -2.95
N LYS A 139 12.67 -25.17 -3.85
CA LYS A 139 12.02 -23.85 -3.76
C LYS A 139 11.37 -23.50 -5.09
N THR A 140 10.14 -23.04 -5.04
CA THR A 140 9.46 -22.48 -6.21
C THR A 140 10.00 -21.10 -6.52
N LYS A 141 10.33 -20.85 -7.78
CA LYS A 141 10.79 -19.57 -8.31
C LYS A 141 10.17 -19.31 -9.67
N TYR A 142 10.24 -18.07 -10.13
CA TYR A 142 9.75 -17.63 -11.43
C TYR A 142 10.87 -17.14 -12.33
N ASN A 143 10.77 -17.43 -13.63
CA ASN A 143 11.65 -16.92 -14.65
C ASN A 143 10.84 -16.53 -15.90
N LYS A 144 11.13 -15.39 -16.50
CA LYS A 144 10.42 -14.89 -17.70
C LYS A 144 10.52 -15.81 -18.94
N VAL A 145 11.48 -16.73 -18.99
CA VAL A 145 11.73 -17.59 -20.15
C VAL A 145 10.92 -18.88 -20.12
N PHE A 146 10.73 -19.47 -18.95
CA PHE A 146 10.04 -20.77 -18.79
C PHE A 146 9.12 -20.84 -17.54
N GLY A 147 8.73 -19.66 -17.04
CA GLY A 147 7.70 -19.51 -16.00
C GLY A 147 8.11 -20.00 -14.61
N TYR A 148 7.19 -20.63 -13.90
CA TYR A 148 7.43 -21.19 -12.58
C TYR A 148 8.26 -22.47 -12.66
N PHE A 149 9.19 -22.63 -11.74
CA PHE A 149 10.06 -23.81 -11.67
C PHE A 149 10.44 -24.14 -10.24
N PHE A 150 10.77 -25.41 -10.00
CA PHE A 150 11.40 -25.87 -8.77
C PHE A 150 12.93 -25.81 -8.90
N GLU A 151 13.58 -25.15 -7.96
CA GLU A 151 15.04 -25.12 -7.86
C GLU A 151 15.49 -26.16 -6.82
N VAL A 152 16.28 -27.13 -7.28
CA VAL A 152 16.81 -28.23 -6.47
C VAL A 152 18.33 -28.10 -6.41
N SER A 153 18.91 -28.21 -5.21
CA SER A 153 20.37 -28.16 -5.05
C SER A 153 21.07 -29.36 -5.71
N LYS A 154 22.29 -29.15 -6.22
CA LYS A 154 23.09 -30.23 -6.86
C LYS A 154 23.31 -31.46 -5.97
N SER A 155 23.34 -31.29 -4.66
CA SER A 155 23.48 -32.38 -3.70
C SER A 155 22.28 -33.33 -3.62
N GLN A 156 21.16 -33.01 -4.25
CA GLN A 156 19.92 -33.77 -4.19
C GLN A 156 19.39 -34.22 -5.57
N ILE A 157 20.14 -34.00 -6.62
CA ILE A 157 19.73 -34.29 -8.01
C ILE A 157 19.39 -35.79 -8.17
N ASP A 158 20.16 -36.67 -7.54
CA ASP A 158 19.95 -38.13 -7.63
C ASP A 158 18.59 -38.60 -7.08
N LYS A 159 17.92 -37.76 -6.31
CA LYS A 159 16.61 -38.03 -5.72
C LYS A 159 15.46 -37.43 -6.49
N VAL A 160 15.73 -36.70 -7.58
CA VAL A 160 14.70 -36.02 -8.38
C VAL A 160 13.89 -37.05 -9.15
N PRO A 161 12.55 -37.04 -9.02
CA PRO A 161 11.70 -37.99 -9.74
C PRO A 161 11.77 -37.82 -11.25
N ALA A 162 11.51 -38.90 -11.99
CA ALA A 162 11.58 -38.91 -13.47
C ALA A 162 10.55 -37.95 -14.16
N TYR A 163 9.47 -37.60 -13.47
CA TYR A 163 8.46 -36.68 -14.01
C TYR A 163 8.85 -35.21 -13.90
N PHE A 164 9.95 -34.89 -13.20
CA PHE A 164 10.51 -33.52 -13.20
C PHE A 164 11.30 -33.32 -14.48
N ILE A 165 10.89 -32.34 -15.28
CA ILE A 165 11.51 -32.00 -16.54
C ILE A 165 12.57 -30.93 -16.31
N ARG A 166 13.84 -31.29 -16.48
CA ARG A 166 14.96 -30.35 -16.33
C ARG A 166 14.92 -29.27 -17.43
N LYS A 167 14.99 -28.00 -17.05
CA LYS A 167 15.04 -26.86 -17.94
C LYS A 167 16.39 -26.13 -17.97
N GLN A 168 17.05 -26.05 -16.81
CA GLN A 168 18.32 -25.35 -16.71
C GLN A 168 19.20 -25.92 -15.60
N THR A 169 20.49 -25.96 -15.85
CA THR A 169 21.52 -26.24 -14.86
C THR A 169 22.25 -24.94 -14.51
N THR A 170 22.37 -24.63 -13.23
CA THR A 170 23.16 -23.51 -12.71
C THR A 170 24.37 -23.99 -11.92
N VAL A 171 25.20 -23.09 -11.43
CA VAL A 171 26.42 -23.46 -10.69
C VAL A 171 26.10 -24.32 -9.46
N ASN A 172 25.04 -24.01 -8.71
CA ASN A 172 24.72 -24.61 -7.42
C ASN A 172 23.43 -25.45 -7.40
N ALA A 173 22.61 -25.39 -8.46
CA ALA A 173 21.29 -26.01 -8.49
C ALA A 173 20.89 -26.41 -9.92
N GLU A 174 19.86 -27.22 -10.02
CA GLU A 174 19.13 -27.48 -11.26
C GLU A 174 17.68 -26.99 -11.13
N ARG A 175 17.11 -26.60 -12.26
CA ARG A 175 15.77 -26.03 -12.39
C ARG A 175 14.87 -26.98 -13.14
N TYR A 176 13.75 -27.32 -12.54
CA TYR A 176 12.81 -28.30 -13.05
C TYR A 176 11.42 -27.71 -13.17
N ILE A 177 10.67 -28.14 -14.16
CA ILE A 177 9.23 -27.92 -14.25
C ILE A 177 8.49 -29.24 -14.05
N THR A 178 7.26 -29.15 -13.56
CA THR A 178 6.32 -30.28 -13.49
C THR A 178 5.08 -29.96 -14.28
N PRO A 179 4.27 -30.96 -14.68
CA PRO A 179 3.00 -30.72 -15.36
C PRO A 179 2.09 -29.77 -14.57
N GLU A 180 2.04 -29.92 -13.24
CA GLU A 180 1.22 -29.10 -12.36
C GLU A 180 1.68 -27.62 -12.33
N LEU A 181 3.02 -27.36 -12.37
CA LEU A 181 3.53 -25.99 -12.47
C LEU A 181 3.19 -25.33 -13.81
N LYS A 182 3.07 -26.13 -14.87
CA LYS A 182 2.74 -25.64 -16.20
C LYS A 182 1.26 -25.26 -16.32
N GLU A 183 0.36 -26.02 -15.68
CA GLU A 183 -1.09 -25.70 -15.64
C GLU A 183 -1.42 -24.36 -14.98
N LEU A 184 -0.48 -23.78 -14.24
CA LEU A 184 -0.63 -22.47 -13.60
C LEU A 184 -0.31 -21.28 -14.53
N GLU A 185 0.29 -21.55 -15.66
CA GLU A 185 0.69 -20.52 -16.64
C GLU A 185 -0.33 -20.36 -17.76
N ASP A 186 -1.19 -21.36 -17.97
CA ASP A 186 -2.25 -21.39 -18.98
C ASP A 186 -3.55 -20.78 -18.40
#